data_57b499bfe1c499f39e7c1f7dc6d2b031
#
_entry.id   57b499bfe1c499f39e7c1f7dc6d2b031
#
_cell.length_a   1.000
_cell.length_b   1.000
_cell.length_c   1.000
_cell.angle_alpha   90.00
_cell.angle_beta   90.00
_cell.angle_gamma   90.00
#
_symmetry.space_group_name_H-M   'P 1'
#
loop_
_entity.id
_entity.type
_entity.pdbx_description
1 polymer ?
#
loop_
_entity_poly.entity_id
_entity_poly.type
_entity_poly.pdbx_seq_one_letter_code
_entity_poly.pdbx_strand_id
1 'polypeptide(L)'
;MKVLGLETSCDETGLAIFDSEQINNDNQGLVGQVLYSQIELHALYGGVVPELASRDHIRKLVPLLNELLEQCDMSKNDIDAIAYTKGPGLIGALMTGALFGRSLAYGLDIPAIGIHHMEGHLLAPLMGANPPAFPFVSLLVSGGHTLLIAAHGVGQYEILGESIDDAAGECFDKAAKMLGLPYPGGPNVAKLAEAGNPDAYALPRPMLHRGLDFSFSGMKTAVHNLIKDTAGSDSDPHIRADIAASFQYAVVDTLVKKCVKALKQANMSRLVIAGGVS
;
A
#
# COMPACT_ATOMS: atom_id res chain seq x y z
N MET A 1 18.12 -9.92 -18.87
CA MET A 1 17.25 -8.81 -19.33
C MET A 1 17.05 -7.85 -18.16
N LYS A 2 17.38 -6.59 -18.38
CA LYS A 2 17.31 -5.52 -17.37
C LYS A 2 16.08 -4.65 -17.62
N VAL A 3 15.20 -4.59 -16.62
CA VAL A 3 13.94 -3.86 -16.69
C VAL A 3 13.97 -2.69 -15.73
N LEU A 4 13.69 -1.48 -16.22
CA LEU A 4 13.45 -0.31 -15.37
C LEU A 4 11.96 -0.28 -14.95
N GLY A 5 11.69 -0.37 -13.66
CA GLY A 5 10.37 -0.18 -13.06
C GLY A 5 10.14 1.26 -12.64
N LEU A 6 8.94 1.79 -12.91
CA LEU A 6 8.52 3.15 -12.55
C LEU A 6 7.18 3.10 -11.80
N GLU A 7 7.17 3.63 -10.58
CA GLU A 7 5.98 3.75 -9.73
C GLU A 7 5.72 5.21 -9.39
N THR A 8 4.54 5.71 -9.76
CA THR A 8 4.10 7.09 -9.51
C THR A 8 2.60 7.17 -9.23
N SER A 9 1.99 6.10 -8.68
CA SER A 9 0.51 6.03 -8.60
C SER A 9 -0.13 6.98 -7.58
N CYS A 10 0.62 7.43 -6.58
CA CYS A 10 0.09 8.26 -5.49
C CYS A 10 1.07 9.37 -5.08
N ASP A 11 1.70 9.27 -3.93
CA ASP A 11 2.56 10.29 -3.30
C ASP A 11 4.02 9.83 -3.13
N GLU A 12 4.40 8.76 -3.80
CA GLU A 12 5.77 8.29 -3.85
C GLU A 12 6.25 8.12 -5.29
N THR A 13 7.48 8.55 -5.56
CA THR A 13 8.16 8.31 -6.83
C THR A 13 9.20 7.22 -6.62
N GLY A 14 8.92 6.03 -7.13
CA GLY A 14 9.81 4.88 -7.01
C GLY A 14 10.37 4.47 -8.38
N LEU A 15 11.69 4.21 -8.43
CA LEU A 15 12.36 3.61 -9.58
C LEU A 15 13.20 2.44 -9.10
N ALA A 16 13.22 1.36 -9.89
CA ALA A 16 14.04 0.18 -9.60
C ALA A 16 14.55 -0.47 -10.90
N ILE A 17 15.71 -1.09 -10.84
CA ILE A 17 16.23 -1.92 -11.93
C ILE A 17 16.21 -3.38 -11.48
N PHE A 18 15.58 -4.21 -12.28
CA PHE A 18 15.52 -5.66 -12.12
C PHE A 18 16.28 -6.33 -13.25
N ASP A 19 17.16 -7.29 -12.93
CA ASP A 19 17.88 -8.11 -13.90
C ASP A 19 17.48 -9.59 -13.79
N SER A 20 16.83 -10.10 -14.82
CA SER A 20 16.38 -11.50 -14.86
C SER A 20 17.52 -12.52 -14.80
N GLU A 21 18.75 -12.15 -15.10
CA GLU A 21 19.93 -13.04 -14.99
C GLU A 21 20.44 -13.17 -13.54
N GLN A 22 19.97 -12.28 -12.66
CA GLN A 22 20.37 -12.25 -11.24
C GLN A 22 19.28 -12.76 -10.29
N ILE A 23 18.24 -13.42 -10.76
CA ILE A 23 17.11 -13.91 -9.94
C ILE A 23 17.54 -14.85 -8.81
N ASN A 24 18.64 -15.59 -8.98
CA ASN A 24 19.14 -16.53 -7.97
C ASN A 24 20.09 -15.89 -6.96
N ASN A 25 20.30 -14.59 -7.01
CA ASN A 25 21.08 -13.84 -6.03
C ASN A 25 20.24 -13.50 -4.80
N ASP A 26 20.88 -13.10 -3.71
CA ASP A 26 20.22 -12.72 -2.44
C ASP A 26 19.13 -11.64 -2.62
N ASN A 27 19.28 -10.78 -3.63
CA ASN A 27 18.34 -9.72 -3.97
C ASN A 27 17.27 -10.12 -5.00
N GLN A 28 17.17 -11.41 -5.37
CA GLN A 28 16.18 -11.95 -6.32
C GLN A 28 16.06 -11.13 -7.61
N GLY A 29 17.18 -10.68 -8.17
CA GLY A 29 17.22 -9.89 -9.40
C GLY A 29 17.11 -8.38 -9.22
N LEU A 30 16.86 -7.86 -8.01
CA LEU A 30 16.87 -6.42 -7.76
C LEU A 30 18.32 -5.88 -7.79
N VAL A 31 18.65 -5.08 -8.80
CA VAL A 31 19.98 -4.47 -8.97
C VAL A 31 20.11 -3.21 -8.12
N GLY A 32 19.08 -2.37 -8.11
CA GLY A 32 19.03 -1.16 -7.30
C GLY A 32 17.64 -0.53 -7.31
N GLN A 33 17.41 0.34 -6.34
CA GLN A 33 16.16 1.09 -6.22
C GLN A 33 16.39 2.44 -5.58
N VAL A 34 15.56 3.41 -5.96
CA VAL A 34 15.46 4.74 -5.35
C VAL A 34 14.00 5.06 -5.09
N LEU A 35 13.74 5.70 -3.96
CA LEU A 35 12.40 6.09 -3.55
C LEU A 35 12.42 7.51 -3.02
N TYR A 36 11.51 8.34 -3.51
CA TYR A 36 11.25 9.67 -2.99
C TYR A 36 9.81 9.76 -2.51
N SER A 37 9.62 10.10 -1.24
CA SER A 37 8.29 10.27 -0.64
C SER A 37 7.91 11.73 -0.55
N GLN A 38 6.63 12.03 -0.86
CA GLN A 38 6.04 13.36 -0.80
C GLN A 38 5.25 13.58 0.51
N ILE A 39 5.40 12.70 1.51
CA ILE A 39 4.65 12.76 2.78
C ILE A 39 4.78 14.14 3.42
N GLU A 40 5.99 14.72 3.49
CA GLU A 40 6.21 16.04 4.07
C GLU A 40 5.46 17.16 3.34
N LEU A 41 5.41 17.07 2.00
CA LEU A 41 4.65 18.01 1.17
C LEU A 41 3.16 17.93 1.47
N HIS A 42 2.63 16.72 1.57
CA HIS A 42 1.19 16.48 1.75
C HIS A 42 0.73 16.62 3.22
N ALA A 43 1.62 16.45 4.18
CA ALA A 43 1.32 16.64 5.61
C ALA A 43 0.77 18.04 5.93
N LEU A 44 1.23 19.06 5.20
CA LEU A 44 0.75 20.44 5.32
C LEU A 44 -0.74 20.60 4.99
N TYR A 45 -1.29 19.67 4.20
CA TYR A 45 -2.69 19.68 3.75
C TYR A 45 -3.54 18.62 4.47
N GLY A 46 -2.91 17.82 5.33
CA GLY A 46 -3.58 16.73 6.06
C GLY A 46 -3.98 15.53 5.19
N GLY A 47 -3.31 15.34 4.06
CA GLY A 47 -3.52 14.25 3.12
C GLY A 47 -3.06 14.59 1.70
N VAL A 48 -3.07 13.61 0.81
CA VAL A 48 -2.55 13.75 -0.56
C VAL A 48 -3.36 14.76 -1.38
N VAL A 49 -2.66 15.70 -2.01
CA VAL A 49 -3.21 16.68 -2.97
C VAL A 49 -2.80 16.23 -4.39
N PRO A 50 -3.73 15.70 -5.20
CA PRO A 50 -3.40 15.04 -6.48
C PRO A 50 -2.61 15.89 -7.47
N GLU A 51 -2.90 17.19 -7.54
CA GLU A 51 -2.18 18.09 -8.45
C GLU A 51 -0.75 18.33 -8.00
N LEU A 52 -0.51 18.49 -6.70
CA LEU A 52 0.84 18.64 -6.17
C LEU A 52 1.65 17.36 -6.39
N ALA A 53 1.05 16.20 -6.14
CA ALA A 53 1.69 14.91 -6.40
C ALA A 53 2.16 14.80 -7.85
N SER A 54 1.27 15.10 -8.81
CA SER A 54 1.60 15.02 -10.23
C SER A 54 2.77 15.94 -10.63
N ARG A 55 2.77 17.17 -10.13
CA ARG A 55 3.83 18.15 -10.41
C ARG A 55 5.16 17.74 -9.80
N ASP A 56 5.14 17.15 -8.63
CA ASP A 56 6.38 16.75 -7.97
C ASP A 56 6.99 15.50 -8.61
N HIS A 57 6.18 14.54 -9.07
CA HIS A 57 6.66 13.43 -9.89
C HIS A 57 7.44 13.91 -11.11
N ILE A 58 6.93 14.93 -11.83
CA ILE A 58 7.63 15.50 -13.01
C ILE A 58 9.02 16.01 -12.61
N ARG A 59 9.15 16.62 -11.44
CA ARG A 59 10.43 17.17 -10.97
C ARG A 59 11.42 16.10 -10.54
N LYS A 60 10.91 14.95 -10.05
CA LYS A 60 11.73 13.92 -9.41
C LYS A 60 12.15 12.79 -10.34
N LEU A 61 11.38 12.45 -11.37
CA LEU A 61 11.66 11.29 -12.23
C LEU A 61 13.05 11.31 -12.87
N VAL A 62 13.46 12.44 -13.48
CA VAL A 62 14.79 12.53 -14.14
C VAL A 62 15.94 12.49 -13.14
N PRO A 63 15.92 13.28 -12.04
CA PRO A 63 16.95 13.18 -11.00
C PRO A 63 17.09 11.78 -10.42
N LEU A 64 15.96 11.14 -10.06
CA LEU A 64 15.96 9.78 -9.48
C LEU A 64 16.46 8.73 -10.49
N LEU A 65 16.12 8.85 -11.78
CA LEU A 65 16.66 7.95 -12.79
C LEU A 65 18.18 8.08 -12.88
N ASN A 66 18.71 9.28 -12.88
CA ASN A 66 20.17 9.49 -12.93
C ASN A 66 20.86 8.93 -11.67
N GLU A 67 20.28 9.17 -10.49
CA GLU A 67 20.76 8.62 -9.22
C GLU A 67 20.78 7.09 -9.24
N LEU A 68 19.69 6.45 -9.70
CA LEU A 68 19.58 5.00 -9.81
C LEU A 68 20.63 4.41 -10.74
N LEU A 69 20.82 5.02 -11.91
CA LEU A 69 21.82 4.57 -12.90
C LEU A 69 23.24 4.70 -12.35
N GLU A 70 23.55 5.79 -11.66
CA GLU A 70 24.85 6.01 -11.02
C GLU A 70 25.09 4.98 -9.89
N GLN A 71 24.10 4.72 -9.02
CA GLN A 71 24.18 3.70 -7.97
C GLN A 71 24.43 2.29 -8.51
N CYS A 72 23.89 2.00 -9.70
CA CYS A 72 24.03 0.69 -10.34
C CYS A 72 25.23 0.58 -11.28
N ASP A 73 26.04 1.62 -11.45
CA ASP A 73 27.12 1.71 -12.45
C ASP A 73 26.63 1.36 -13.87
N MET A 74 25.48 1.92 -14.24
CA MET A 74 24.77 1.64 -15.49
C MET A 74 24.48 2.91 -16.28
N SER A 75 24.31 2.74 -17.58
CA SER A 75 23.78 3.76 -18.49
C SER A 75 22.32 3.44 -18.87
N LYS A 76 21.59 4.43 -19.39
CA LYS A 76 20.22 4.20 -19.91
C LYS A 76 20.19 3.20 -21.08
N ASN A 77 21.31 3.02 -21.80
CA ASN A 77 21.39 2.08 -22.93
C ASN A 77 21.55 0.62 -22.47
N ASP A 78 21.75 0.37 -21.17
CA ASP A 78 21.81 -0.97 -20.60
C ASP A 78 20.43 -1.51 -20.22
N ILE A 79 19.37 -0.70 -20.37
CA ILE A 79 17.99 -1.05 -20.08
C ILE A 79 17.36 -1.71 -21.31
N ASP A 80 16.79 -2.92 -21.12
CA ASP A 80 16.17 -3.69 -22.20
C ASP A 80 14.64 -3.45 -22.31
N ALA A 81 13.99 -3.03 -21.24
CA ALA A 81 12.54 -2.78 -21.20
C ALA A 81 12.18 -1.81 -20.06
N ILE A 82 11.01 -1.16 -20.19
CA ILE A 82 10.46 -0.29 -19.15
C ILE A 82 9.10 -0.83 -18.68
N ALA A 83 8.93 -1.02 -17.38
CA ALA A 83 7.67 -1.30 -16.73
C ALA A 83 7.19 -0.06 -15.98
N TYR A 84 5.95 0.38 -16.17
CA TYR A 84 5.40 1.53 -15.47
C TYR A 84 4.01 1.22 -14.89
N THR A 85 3.66 1.82 -13.78
CA THR A 85 2.32 1.65 -13.20
C THR A 85 1.28 2.35 -14.06
N LYS A 86 0.32 1.56 -14.60
CA LYS A 86 -0.78 2.05 -15.43
C LYS A 86 -2.05 2.40 -14.64
N GLY A 87 -2.13 1.94 -13.40
CA GLY A 87 -3.28 2.10 -12.51
C GLY A 87 -3.48 0.89 -11.59
N PRO A 88 -4.39 1.00 -10.60
CA PRO A 88 -5.09 2.22 -10.18
C PRO A 88 -4.21 3.23 -9.47
N GLY A 89 -4.70 4.47 -9.31
CA GLY A 89 -4.00 5.56 -8.65
C GLY A 89 -4.53 6.94 -9.05
N LEU A 90 -3.84 7.99 -8.63
CA LEU A 90 -4.15 9.37 -8.99
C LEU A 90 -3.86 9.61 -10.46
N ILE A 91 -4.86 10.05 -11.22
CA ILE A 91 -4.80 10.10 -12.68
C ILE A 91 -3.62 10.93 -13.21
N GLY A 92 -3.36 12.11 -12.63
CA GLY A 92 -2.24 12.96 -13.04
C GLY A 92 -0.88 12.38 -12.70
N ALA A 93 -0.76 11.71 -11.56
CA ALA A 93 0.44 11.02 -11.11
C ALA A 93 0.75 9.81 -12.02
N LEU A 94 -0.25 8.96 -12.29
CA LEU A 94 -0.16 7.85 -13.25
C LEU A 94 0.25 8.31 -14.66
N MET A 95 -0.39 9.38 -15.15
CA MET A 95 -0.06 9.96 -16.46
C MET A 95 1.39 10.42 -16.52
N THR A 96 1.92 11.01 -15.47
CA THR A 96 3.32 11.47 -15.41
C THR A 96 4.28 10.31 -15.57
N GLY A 97 4.13 9.24 -14.78
CA GLY A 97 4.98 8.04 -14.89
C GLY A 97 4.84 7.33 -16.23
N ALA A 98 3.60 7.16 -16.71
CA ALA A 98 3.34 6.49 -17.98
C ALA A 98 3.91 7.26 -19.18
N LEU A 99 3.75 8.59 -19.22
CA LEU A 99 4.32 9.42 -20.28
C LEU A 99 5.85 9.40 -20.24
N PHE A 100 6.43 9.56 -19.05
CA PHE A 100 7.88 9.48 -18.88
C PHE A 100 8.44 8.14 -19.35
N GLY A 101 7.88 7.03 -18.82
CA GLY A 101 8.35 5.68 -19.15
C GLY A 101 8.22 5.35 -20.65
N ARG A 102 7.07 5.68 -21.24
CA ARG A 102 6.84 5.45 -22.69
C ARG A 102 7.70 6.33 -23.59
N SER A 103 7.93 7.59 -23.21
CA SER A 103 8.79 8.48 -23.97
C SER A 103 10.25 8.03 -23.91
N LEU A 104 10.70 7.59 -22.73
CA LEU A 104 12.06 7.05 -22.57
C LEU A 104 12.23 5.76 -23.38
N ALA A 105 11.26 4.84 -23.32
CA ALA A 105 11.26 3.61 -24.10
C ALA A 105 11.30 3.89 -25.61
N TYR A 106 10.48 4.84 -26.07
CA TYR A 106 10.49 5.26 -27.47
C TYR A 106 11.86 5.83 -27.91
N GLY A 107 12.47 6.68 -27.06
CA GLY A 107 13.78 7.26 -27.34
C GLY A 107 14.94 6.26 -27.35
N LEU A 108 14.79 5.13 -26.64
CA LEU A 108 15.77 4.05 -26.57
C LEU A 108 15.47 2.90 -27.54
N ASP A 109 14.35 2.94 -28.25
CA ASP A 109 13.86 1.86 -29.13
C ASP A 109 13.69 0.52 -28.40
N ILE A 110 13.14 0.55 -27.17
CA ILE A 110 12.88 -0.62 -26.32
C ILE A 110 11.39 -0.72 -25.96
N PRO A 111 10.90 -1.89 -25.58
CA PRO A 111 9.49 -2.07 -25.19
C PRO A 111 9.14 -1.39 -23.87
N ALA A 112 7.87 -0.94 -23.77
CA ALA A 112 7.27 -0.46 -22.53
C ALA A 112 5.99 -1.22 -22.20
N ILE A 113 5.83 -1.63 -20.93
CA ILE A 113 4.66 -2.37 -20.45
C ILE A 113 4.01 -1.65 -19.26
N GLY A 114 2.68 -1.55 -19.29
CA GLY A 114 1.91 -1.02 -18.16
C GLY A 114 1.53 -2.12 -17.17
N ILE A 115 1.94 -1.96 -15.91
CA ILE A 115 1.71 -2.89 -14.82
C ILE A 115 0.57 -2.39 -13.92
N HIS A 116 -0.24 -3.30 -13.41
CA HIS A 116 -1.28 -2.98 -12.44
C HIS A 116 -0.66 -2.76 -11.05
N HIS A 117 -0.94 -1.61 -10.41
CA HIS A 117 -0.36 -1.25 -9.10
C HIS A 117 -0.54 -2.34 -8.03
N MET A 118 -1.75 -2.91 -7.94
CA MET A 118 -2.03 -3.96 -6.95
C MET A 118 -1.29 -5.27 -7.27
N GLU A 119 -0.98 -5.55 -8.53
CA GLU A 119 -0.13 -6.69 -8.91
C GLU A 119 1.31 -6.46 -8.46
N GLY A 120 1.82 -5.24 -8.55
CA GLY A 120 3.11 -4.88 -7.98
C GLY A 120 3.20 -5.20 -6.49
N HIS A 121 2.19 -4.81 -5.70
CA HIS A 121 2.11 -5.17 -4.29
C HIS A 121 2.01 -6.69 -4.05
N LEU A 122 1.19 -7.37 -4.86
CA LEU A 122 0.98 -8.82 -4.75
C LEU A 122 2.27 -9.62 -4.99
N LEU A 123 3.09 -9.16 -5.94
CA LEU A 123 4.31 -9.84 -6.35
C LEU A 123 5.57 -9.38 -5.59
N ALA A 124 5.53 -8.22 -4.91
CA ALA A 124 6.67 -7.71 -4.15
C ALA A 124 7.27 -8.72 -3.16
N PRO A 125 6.48 -9.53 -2.41
CA PRO A 125 7.03 -10.55 -1.52
C PRO A 125 7.82 -11.65 -2.22
N LEU A 126 7.66 -11.85 -3.54
CA LEU A 126 8.46 -12.80 -4.32
C LEU A 126 9.91 -12.35 -4.50
N MET A 127 10.20 -11.07 -4.29
CA MET A 127 11.55 -10.51 -4.35
C MET A 127 12.30 -10.61 -3.00
N GLY A 128 11.66 -11.15 -1.97
CA GLY A 128 12.29 -11.35 -0.67
C GLY A 128 13.22 -12.58 -0.65
N ALA A 129 14.07 -12.67 0.38
CA ALA A 129 14.99 -13.78 0.57
C ALA A 129 14.30 -15.17 0.66
N ASN A 130 13.05 -15.20 1.10
CA ASN A 130 12.22 -16.41 1.19
C ASN A 130 10.90 -16.21 0.46
N PRO A 131 10.90 -16.25 -0.88
CA PRO A 131 9.70 -16.00 -1.67
C PRO A 131 8.61 -17.04 -1.39
N PRO A 132 7.34 -16.61 -1.21
CA PRO A 132 6.24 -17.54 -1.02
C PRO A 132 5.99 -18.33 -2.32
N ALA A 133 5.87 -19.65 -2.21
CA ALA A 133 5.47 -20.45 -3.36
C ALA A 133 3.97 -20.35 -3.61
N PHE A 134 3.56 -20.32 -4.88
CA PHE A 134 2.15 -20.43 -5.29
C PHE A 134 1.60 -21.85 -5.01
N PRO A 135 0.29 -22.03 -4.80
CA PRO A 135 -0.70 -20.95 -4.60
C PRO A 135 -0.70 -20.39 -3.17
N PHE A 136 -1.19 -19.16 -3.02
CA PHE A 136 -1.39 -18.53 -1.71
C PHE A 136 -2.58 -17.56 -1.74
N VAL A 137 -3.14 -17.28 -0.55
CA VAL A 137 -4.07 -16.15 -0.35
C VAL A 137 -3.24 -14.93 0.00
N SER A 138 -3.50 -13.79 -0.63
CA SER A 138 -2.91 -12.51 -0.27
C SER A 138 -3.95 -11.58 0.33
N LEU A 139 -3.58 -10.95 1.46
CA LEU A 139 -4.24 -9.76 1.99
C LEU A 139 -3.44 -8.54 1.53
N LEU A 140 -4.00 -7.77 0.62
CA LEU A 140 -3.45 -6.48 0.21
C LEU A 140 -4.12 -5.37 1.01
N VAL A 141 -3.33 -4.64 1.81
CA VAL A 141 -3.81 -3.56 2.67
C VAL A 141 -3.02 -2.30 2.37
N SER A 142 -3.68 -1.32 1.76
CA SER A 142 -3.09 -0.01 1.43
C SER A 142 -3.97 1.14 1.92
N GLY A 143 -3.52 2.36 1.69
CA GLY A 143 -4.31 3.57 1.95
C GLY A 143 -5.62 3.60 1.18
N GLY A 144 -5.65 3.10 -0.06
CA GLY A 144 -6.81 3.15 -0.94
C GLY A 144 -7.50 1.80 -1.21
N HIS A 145 -6.90 0.66 -0.83
CA HIS A 145 -7.42 -0.66 -1.17
C HIS A 145 -7.29 -1.65 -0.01
N THR A 146 -8.29 -2.52 0.12
CA THR A 146 -8.23 -3.70 1.00
C THR A 146 -8.84 -4.86 0.23
N LEU A 147 -8.00 -5.84 -0.15
CA LEU A 147 -8.36 -6.96 -1.03
C LEU A 147 -7.89 -8.29 -0.43
N LEU A 148 -8.71 -9.33 -0.58
CA LEU A 148 -8.30 -10.72 -0.44
C LEU A 148 -8.23 -11.35 -1.83
N ILE A 149 -7.08 -11.89 -2.18
CA ILE A 149 -6.81 -12.44 -3.52
C ILE A 149 -6.27 -13.86 -3.37
N ALA A 150 -6.85 -14.80 -4.12
CA ALA A 150 -6.23 -16.09 -4.36
C ALA A 150 -5.27 -15.96 -5.54
N ALA A 151 -3.99 -16.21 -5.31
CA ALA A 151 -2.95 -16.19 -6.33
C ALA A 151 -2.51 -17.62 -6.65
N HIS A 152 -2.80 -18.09 -7.87
CA HIS A 152 -2.46 -19.42 -8.35
C HIS A 152 -1.13 -19.44 -9.11
N GLY A 153 -0.72 -18.29 -9.62
CA GLY A 153 0.51 -18.04 -10.38
C GLY A 153 0.54 -16.59 -10.82
N VAL A 154 1.65 -16.14 -11.43
CA VAL A 154 1.76 -14.79 -12.01
C VAL A 154 0.70 -14.62 -13.08
N GLY A 155 -0.10 -13.55 -13.00
CA GLY A 155 -1.22 -13.28 -13.91
C GLY A 155 -2.46 -14.17 -13.69
N GLN A 156 -2.49 -15.04 -12.67
CA GLN A 156 -3.60 -15.95 -12.38
C GLN A 156 -4.18 -15.65 -10.99
N TYR A 157 -5.05 -14.66 -10.92
CA TYR A 157 -5.58 -14.11 -9.69
C TYR A 157 -7.10 -14.17 -9.65
N GLU A 158 -7.65 -14.47 -8.47
CA GLU A 158 -9.08 -14.41 -8.17
C GLU A 158 -9.29 -13.50 -6.96
N ILE A 159 -10.13 -12.49 -7.10
CA ILE A 159 -10.54 -11.64 -5.97
C ILE A 159 -11.57 -12.42 -5.16
N LEU A 160 -11.21 -12.76 -3.92
CA LEU A 160 -12.09 -13.47 -2.99
C LEU A 160 -13.00 -12.53 -2.20
N GLY A 161 -12.55 -11.30 -1.97
CA GLY A 161 -13.28 -10.24 -1.27
C GLY A 161 -12.53 -8.93 -1.30
N GLU A 162 -13.27 -7.85 -1.15
CA GLU A 162 -12.74 -6.48 -1.16
C GLU A 162 -13.50 -5.58 -0.19
N SER A 163 -12.95 -4.40 0.11
CA SER A 163 -13.72 -3.42 0.88
C SER A 163 -14.78 -2.78 -0.03
N ILE A 164 -16.02 -2.78 0.45
CA ILE A 164 -17.16 -2.19 -0.26
C ILE A 164 -17.35 -0.69 0.01
N ASP A 165 -16.53 -0.15 0.92
CA ASP A 165 -16.55 1.26 1.31
C ASP A 165 -15.12 1.77 1.54
N ASP A 166 -14.78 2.28 2.73
CA ASP A 166 -13.43 2.76 3.04
C ASP A 166 -12.41 1.60 3.01
N ALA A 167 -11.20 1.84 2.52
CA ALA A 167 -10.08 0.94 2.73
C ALA A 167 -9.63 0.95 4.22
N ALA A 168 -8.94 -0.11 4.66
CA ALA A 168 -8.44 -0.16 6.03
C ALA A 168 -7.50 1.01 6.35
N GLY A 169 -6.54 1.34 5.47
CA GLY A 169 -5.64 2.47 5.65
C GLY A 169 -6.37 3.80 5.72
N GLU A 170 -7.33 4.03 4.82
CA GLU A 170 -8.19 5.22 4.85
C GLU A 170 -8.98 5.32 6.17
N CYS A 171 -9.44 4.19 6.69
CA CYS A 171 -10.13 4.15 7.99
C CYS A 171 -9.19 4.55 9.14
N PHE A 172 -7.92 4.11 9.11
CA PHE A 172 -6.89 4.55 10.07
C PHE A 172 -6.61 6.04 9.98
N ASP A 173 -6.45 6.61 8.78
CA ASP A 173 -6.21 8.05 8.59
C ASP A 173 -7.39 8.90 9.09
N LYS A 174 -8.63 8.45 8.82
CA LYS A 174 -9.83 9.11 9.33
C LYS A 174 -9.94 9.03 10.86
N ALA A 175 -9.61 7.88 11.46
CA ALA A 175 -9.59 7.71 12.92
C ALA A 175 -8.51 8.59 13.56
N ALA A 176 -7.30 8.63 12.98
CA ALA A 176 -6.21 9.50 13.42
C ALA A 176 -6.63 10.97 13.46
N LYS A 177 -7.24 11.45 12.37
CA LYS A 177 -7.73 12.83 12.28
C LYS A 177 -8.76 13.14 13.38
N MET A 178 -9.67 12.23 13.69
CA MET A 178 -10.65 12.40 14.77
C MET A 178 -9.99 12.39 16.16
N LEU A 179 -8.90 11.64 16.33
CA LEU A 179 -8.09 11.61 17.55
C LEU A 179 -7.10 12.78 17.63
N GLY A 180 -7.09 13.72 16.69
CA GLY A 180 -6.15 14.85 16.68
C GLY A 180 -4.70 14.44 16.41
N LEU A 181 -4.48 13.32 15.71
CA LEU A 181 -3.15 12.83 15.34
C LEU A 181 -2.73 13.32 13.95
N PRO A 182 -1.42 13.48 13.70
CA PRO A 182 -0.92 13.93 12.41
C PRO A 182 -1.03 12.86 11.32
N TYR A 183 -0.90 13.28 10.07
CA TYR A 183 -0.73 12.39 8.92
C TYR A 183 0.75 11.92 8.80
N PRO A 184 1.03 10.66 8.40
CA PRO A 184 0.07 9.57 8.11
C PRO A 184 -0.55 8.99 9.38
N GLY A 185 -1.86 8.68 9.31
CA GLY A 185 -2.64 8.30 10.48
C GLY A 185 -2.31 6.94 11.06
N GLY A 186 -2.09 5.92 10.21
CA GLY A 186 -1.85 4.54 10.63
C GLY A 186 -0.75 4.38 11.68
N PRO A 187 0.50 4.80 11.40
CA PRO A 187 1.61 4.71 12.37
C PRO A 187 1.35 5.48 13.66
N ASN A 188 0.68 6.64 13.58
CA ASN A 188 0.39 7.46 14.74
C ASN A 188 -0.71 6.85 15.62
N VAL A 189 -1.73 6.23 15.04
CA VAL A 189 -2.73 5.44 15.77
C VAL A 189 -2.08 4.23 16.43
N ALA A 190 -1.24 3.48 15.71
CA ALA A 190 -0.54 2.32 16.25
C ALA A 190 0.31 2.69 17.47
N LYS A 191 1.09 3.77 17.36
CA LYS A 191 1.91 4.27 18.47
C LYS A 191 1.08 4.70 19.68
N LEU A 192 -0.06 5.38 19.45
CA LEU A 192 -0.96 5.77 20.55
C LEU A 192 -1.60 4.55 21.20
N ALA A 193 -1.96 3.53 20.42
CA ALA A 193 -2.59 2.29 20.87
C ALA A 193 -1.70 1.46 21.81
N GLU A 194 -0.37 1.58 21.72
CA GLU A 194 0.58 0.87 22.60
C GLU A 194 0.35 1.16 24.10
N ALA A 195 -0.14 2.35 24.42
CA ALA A 195 -0.43 2.76 25.80
C ALA A 195 -1.88 2.49 26.24
N GLY A 196 -2.73 1.98 25.34
CA GLY A 196 -4.16 1.79 25.57
C GLY A 196 -4.57 0.34 25.83
N ASN A 197 -5.78 0.18 26.34
CA ASN A 197 -6.41 -1.13 26.54
C ASN A 197 -7.29 -1.47 25.32
N PRO A 198 -6.99 -2.53 24.55
CA PRO A 198 -7.77 -2.92 23.37
C PRO A 198 -9.20 -3.40 23.71
N ASP A 199 -9.47 -3.77 24.94
CA ASP A 199 -10.78 -4.25 25.42
C ASP A 199 -11.60 -3.15 26.12
N ALA A 200 -11.11 -1.89 26.15
CA ALA A 200 -11.80 -0.80 26.83
C ALA A 200 -13.15 -0.46 26.18
N TYR A 201 -13.22 -0.58 24.84
CA TYR A 201 -14.42 -0.23 24.08
C TYR A 201 -14.80 -1.29 23.06
N ALA A 202 -16.07 -1.73 23.09
CA ALA A 202 -16.61 -2.68 22.13
C ALA A 202 -16.96 -1.97 20.80
N LEU A 203 -16.01 -1.93 19.85
CA LEU A 203 -16.25 -1.36 18.53
C LEU A 203 -16.88 -2.39 17.57
N PRO A 204 -17.76 -1.94 16.64
CA PRO A 204 -18.39 -2.83 15.70
C PRO A 204 -17.37 -3.43 14.72
N ARG A 205 -17.68 -4.61 14.22
CA ARG A 205 -16.95 -5.28 13.13
C ARG A 205 -17.92 -5.52 11.97
N PRO A 206 -18.14 -4.50 11.13
CA PRO A 206 -19.11 -4.63 10.04
C PRO A 206 -18.76 -5.81 9.15
N MET A 207 -19.78 -6.50 8.64
CA MET A 207 -19.66 -7.64 7.72
C MET A 207 -18.81 -8.83 8.20
N LEU A 208 -18.34 -8.88 9.45
CA LEU A 208 -17.47 -9.95 9.95
C LEU A 208 -17.98 -11.36 9.61
N HIS A 209 -19.28 -11.58 9.71
CA HIS A 209 -19.93 -12.88 9.47
C HIS A 209 -20.48 -13.06 8.04
N ARG A 210 -20.39 -12.02 7.20
CA ARG A 210 -20.94 -12.05 5.82
C ARG A 210 -19.79 -12.15 4.79
N GLY A 211 -19.79 -13.21 3.98
CA GLY A 211 -18.84 -13.37 2.88
C GLY A 211 -17.38 -13.10 3.24
N LEU A 212 -16.59 -12.64 2.29
CA LEU A 212 -15.19 -12.25 2.46
C LEU A 212 -14.95 -10.75 2.29
N ASP A 213 -15.98 -9.99 1.86
CA ASP A 213 -15.88 -8.54 1.71
C ASP A 213 -15.72 -7.84 3.06
N PHE A 214 -15.08 -6.68 3.04
CA PHE A 214 -14.89 -5.83 4.20
C PHE A 214 -15.79 -4.60 4.16
N SER A 215 -15.99 -3.99 5.32
CA SER A 215 -16.57 -2.67 5.46
C SER A 215 -15.97 -2.00 6.70
N PHE A 216 -15.47 -0.79 6.52
CA PHE A 216 -14.82 -0.02 7.59
C PHE A 216 -15.51 1.33 7.87
N SER A 217 -16.41 1.80 7.01
CA SER A 217 -17.10 3.09 7.20
C SER A 217 -17.88 3.18 8.51
N GLY A 218 -18.49 2.07 8.95
CA GLY A 218 -19.19 1.99 10.22
C GLY A 218 -18.30 2.16 11.45
N MET A 219 -17.03 1.76 11.36
CA MET A 219 -16.04 1.94 12.45
C MET A 219 -15.73 3.42 12.67
N LYS A 220 -15.59 4.20 11.59
CA LYS A 220 -15.39 5.65 11.65
C LYS A 220 -16.49 6.33 12.46
N THR A 221 -17.77 5.99 12.18
CA THR A 221 -18.91 6.55 12.89
C THR A 221 -18.90 6.16 14.37
N ALA A 222 -18.55 4.90 14.66
CA ALA A 222 -18.45 4.43 16.04
C ALA A 222 -17.35 5.15 16.82
N VAL A 223 -16.15 5.34 16.24
CA VAL A 223 -15.06 6.12 16.85
C VAL A 223 -15.48 7.56 17.08
N HIS A 224 -16.14 8.21 16.09
CA HIS A 224 -16.63 9.58 16.25
C HIS A 224 -17.60 9.71 17.41
N ASN A 225 -18.59 8.81 17.51
CA ASN A 225 -19.55 8.82 18.60
C ASN A 225 -18.87 8.58 19.96
N LEU A 226 -17.93 7.63 20.01
CA LEU A 226 -17.19 7.32 21.22
C LEU A 226 -16.39 8.52 21.74
N ILE A 227 -15.68 9.22 20.85
CA ILE A 227 -14.96 10.46 21.19
C ILE A 227 -15.93 11.52 21.75
N LYS A 228 -17.11 11.65 21.13
CA LYS A 228 -18.14 12.60 21.57
C LYS A 228 -18.74 12.25 22.92
N ASP A 229 -19.00 10.96 23.17
CA ASP A 229 -19.63 10.47 24.39
C ASP A 229 -18.67 10.48 25.59
N THR A 230 -17.36 10.35 25.33
CA THR A 230 -16.32 10.49 26.35
C THR A 230 -15.93 11.97 26.54
N ALA A 231 -16.90 12.84 26.78
CA ALA A 231 -16.75 14.29 26.88
C ALA A 231 -15.54 14.69 27.75
N GLY A 232 -14.49 15.22 27.15
CA GLY A 232 -13.20 15.47 27.79
C GLY A 232 -12.06 14.63 27.23
N SER A 233 -12.30 13.83 26.19
CA SER A 233 -11.28 13.03 25.50
C SER A 233 -10.10 13.85 25.02
N ASP A 234 -10.26 15.14 24.75
CA ASP A 234 -9.17 16.05 24.38
C ASP A 234 -8.21 16.31 25.57
N SER A 235 -8.63 16.05 26.79
CA SER A 235 -7.85 16.29 28.00
C SER A 235 -7.29 15.03 28.66
N ASP A 236 -7.81 13.84 28.38
CA ASP A 236 -7.32 12.60 28.96
C ASP A 236 -6.57 11.72 27.93
N PRO A 237 -5.23 11.67 28.01
CA PRO A 237 -4.41 10.83 27.13
C PRO A 237 -4.74 9.33 27.22
N HIS A 238 -5.20 8.83 28.36
CA HIS A 238 -5.54 7.43 28.54
C HIS A 238 -6.78 7.03 27.75
N ILE A 239 -7.82 7.87 27.78
CA ILE A 239 -9.05 7.63 27.01
C ILE A 239 -8.73 7.57 25.52
N ARG A 240 -7.89 8.50 25.01
CA ARG A 240 -7.49 8.51 23.60
C ARG A 240 -6.69 7.25 23.22
N ALA A 241 -5.79 6.81 24.10
CA ALA A 241 -5.01 5.60 23.89
C ALA A 241 -5.92 4.34 23.87
N ASP A 242 -6.90 4.24 24.77
CA ASP A 242 -7.87 3.16 24.83
C ASP A 242 -8.76 3.10 23.58
N ILE A 243 -9.19 4.28 23.08
CA ILE A 243 -9.95 4.36 21.81
C ILE A 243 -9.10 3.87 20.65
N ALA A 244 -7.84 4.32 20.56
CA ALA A 244 -6.91 3.91 19.51
C ALA A 244 -6.63 2.41 19.55
N ALA A 245 -6.39 1.84 20.74
CA ALA A 245 -6.15 0.40 20.94
C ALA A 245 -7.37 -0.44 20.56
N SER A 246 -8.57 -0.06 21.04
CA SER A 246 -9.81 -0.75 20.71
C SER A 246 -10.14 -0.68 19.23
N PHE A 247 -9.88 0.47 18.57
CA PHE A 247 -10.07 0.64 17.15
C PHE A 247 -9.11 -0.25 16.34
N GLN A 248 -7.82 -0.19 16.62
CA GLN A 248 -6.82 -1.02 15.97
C GLN A 248 -7.15 -2.51 16.11
N TYR A 249 -7.50 -2.94 17.33
CA TYR A 249 -7.86 -4.32 17.59
C TYR A 249 -9.09 -4.75 16.78
N ALA A 250 -10.12 -3.92 16.66
CA ALA A 250 -11.32 -4.25 15.90
C ALA A 250 -11.05 -4.40 14.40
N VAL A 251 -10.17 -3.55 13.82
CA VAL A 251 -9.75 -3.64 12.42
C VAL A 251 -8.93 -4.91 12.19
N VAL A 252 -7.89 -5.13 13.01
CA VAL A 252 -6.99 -6.30 12.88
C VAL A 252 -7.76 -7.60 13.06
N ASP A 253 -8.64 -7.70 14.07
CA ASP A 253 -9.48 -8.88 14.29
C ASP A 253 -10.37 -9.19 13.08
N THR A 254 -10.92 -8.15 12.44
CA THR A 254 -11.72 -8.30 11.22
C THR A 254 -10.87 -8.84 10.07
N LEU A 255 -9.70 -8.26 9.83
CA LEU A 255 -8.77 -8.69 8.78
C LEU A 255 -8.33 -10.14 8.99
N VAL A 256 -7.87 -10.49 10.19
CA VAL A 256 -7.40 -11.84 10.52
C VAL A 256 -8.49 -12.89 10.33
N LYS A 257 -9.70 -12.64 10.85
CA LYS A 257 -10.82 -13.60 10.73
C LYS A 257 -11.23 -13.82 9.27
N LYS A 258 -11.21 -12.76 8.45
CA LYS A 258 -11.49 -12.86 7.01
C LYS A 258 -10.38 -13.61 6.26
N CYS A 259 -9.11 -13.37 6.60
CA CYS A 259 -7.98 -14.13 6.04
C CYS A 259 -8.09 -15.63 6.34
N VAL A 260 -8.36 -16.00 7.59
CA VAL A 260 -8.56 -17.41 7.98
C VAL A 260 -9.75 -18.04 7.24
N LYS A 261 -10.84 -17.29 7.07
CA LYS A 261 -11.99 -17.75 6.28
C LYS A 261 -11.64 -17.92 4.81
N ALA A 262 -10.91 -16.97 4.21
CA ALA A 262 -10.46 -17.02 2.82
C ALA A 262 -9.55 -18.24 2.56
N LEU A 263 -8.56 -18.50 3.43
CA LEU A 263 -7.72 -19.68 3.35
C LEU A 263 -8.52 -20.97 3.32
N LYS A 264 -9.52 -21.10 4.19
CA LYS A 264 -10.41 -22.27 4.25
C LYS A 264 -11.24 -22.42 2.95
N GLN A 265 -11.82 -21.31 2.46
CA GLN A 265 -12.66 -21.35 1.26
C GLN A 265 -11.85 -21.63 -0.01
N ALA A 266 -10.65 -21.07 -0.12
CA ALA A 266 -9.75 -21.32 -1.25
C ALA A 266 -8.99 -22.66 -1.13
N ASN A 267 -9.13 -23.40 -0.02
CA ASN A 267 -8.36 -24.60 0.28
C ASN A 267 -6.84 -24.39 0.16
N MET A 268 -6.36 -23.25 0.68
CA MET A 268 -4.96 -22.83 0.67
C MET A 268 -4.42 -22.74 2.10
N SER A 269 -3.11 -22.97 2.27
CA SER A 269 -2.44 -22.98 3.57
C SER A 269 -1.46 -21.82 3.77
N ARG A 270 -1.21 -21.01 2.73
CA ARG A 270 -0.28 -19.88 2.77
C ARG A 270 -1.04 -18.57 2.74
N LEU A 271 -0.68 -17.66 3.64
CA LEU A 271 -1.13 -16.28 3.66
C LEU A 271 0.07 -15.36 3.41
N VAL A 272 -0.10 -14.44 2.48
CA VAL A 272 0.84 -13.36 2.21
C VAL A 272 0.15 -12.06 2.58
N ILE A 273 0.83 -11.19 3.33
CA ILE A 273 0.32 -9.86 3.67
C ILE A 273 1.24 -8.84 2.97
N ALA A 274 0.64 -7.92 2.22
CA ALA A 274 1.37 -6.93 1.44
C ALA A 274 0.59 -5.61 1.34
N GLY A 275 1.27 -4.56 0.91
CA GLY A 275 0.74 -3.19 0.82
C GLY A 275 1.28 -2.29 1.92
N GLY A 276 1.14 -0.97 1.76
CA GLY A 276 1.75 0.04 2.63
C GLY A 276 1.19 0.13 4.06
N VAL A 277 0.16 -0.66 4.40
CA VAL A 277 -0.49 -0.74 5.73
C VAL A 277 -0.28 -2.11 6.38
N SER A 278 0.50 -2.98 5.72
CA SER A 278 0.78 -4.34 6.18
C SER A 278 1.82 -4.41 7.32
#